data_7fa0005f94d8c3617d660f31562b8c00
#
_entry.id   7fa0005f94d8c3617d660f31562b8c00
#
_cell.length_a   1.000
_cell.length_b   1.000
_cell.length_c   1.000
_cell.angle_alpha   90.00
_cell.angle_beta   90.00
_cell.angle_gamma   90.00
#
_symmetry.space_group_name_H-M   'P 1'
#
loop_
_entity.id
_entity.type
_entity.pdbx_description
1 polymer ?
#
loop_
_entity_poly.entity_id
_entity_poly.type
_entity_poly.pdbx_seq_one_letter_code
_entity_poly.pdbx_strand_id
1 'polypeptide(L)'
;MNKKVTLVTGLWDIKRDTLEPGWNRSFKDHYVEKFKDLLNVPCNLIIFGEEELKEVVFEIRSEENTQFIVRNQDWFKNEFYEKIQSIRTSEQWMYNPLVMSKMFLLNDARIFDKFQSEHLYWIDAALSTTVSMGYFTSDNVLDKLYEKVNKFLFICFPYEANTEIHGFAYPEINIYTTDNVNKVGRGGFFGGPVDTIGDVNAKYYDLMSTTLNDGFMGTEESLFSILLYQFPDLTCYSLIEENGLIYYFFEKLKNNEALFHSEVKRGNLEIIDYRKVALYVITYNSPDQFDTLCKSFEIYDKDYLDLPKRKILLNNSMDRSTDDKYKELCEKWGFEEIKKDNIGICGGR
;
A
#
# COMPACT_ATOMS: atom_id res chain seq x y z
N MET A 1 16.64 11.67 -25.04
CA MET A 1 15.99 11.98 -23.76
C MET A 1 14.51 11.64 -23.91
N ASN A 2 13.97 10.74 -23.08
CA ASN A 2 12.55 10.44 -23.09
C ASN A 2 11.79 11.64 -22.52
N LYS A 3 11.03 12.31 -23.37
CA LYS A 3 10.22 13.48 -22.96
C LYS A 3 8.87 13.09 -22.37
N LYS A 4 8.52 11.79 -22.40
CA LYS A 4 7.23 11.27 -21.96
C LYS A 4 7.20 10.92 -20.47
N VAL A 5 8.38 10.74 -19.88
CA VAL A 5 8.55 10.41 -18.46
C VAL A 5 9.28 11.53 -17.74
N THR A 6 8.69 12.00 -16.67
CA THR A 6 9.31 12.97 -15.76
C THR A 6 9.46 12.37 -14.38
N LEU A 7 10.62 12.53 -13.77
CA LEU A 7 10.83 12.23 -12.36
C LEU A 7 10.38 13.40 -11.49
N VAL A 8 9.84 13.10 -10.33
CA VAL A 8 9.36 14.07 -9.35
C VAL A 8 10.08 13.82 -8.03
N THR A 9 10.61 14.84 -7.43
CA THR A 9 11.33 14.71 -6.15
C THR A 9 11.14 15.95 -5.28
N GLY A 10 11.60 15.87 -4.05
CA GLY A 10 11.64 17.03 -3.17
C GLY A 10 12.66 16.84 -2.04
N LEU A 11 13.20 17.98 -1.56
CA LEU A 11 14.20 17.97 -0.50
C LEU A 11 14.03 19.14 0.46
N TRP A 12 13.97 18.84 1.76
CA TRP A 12 13.85 19.82 2.85
C TRP A 12 14.77 19.47 4.02
N ASP A 13 15.31 20.51 4.65
CA ASP A 13 16.09 20.34 5.88
C ASP A 13 15.19 20.23 7.11
N ILE A 14 14.75 19.03 7.41
CA ILE A 14 13.93 18.74 8.60
C ILE A 14 14.76 18.50 9.87
N LYS A 15 16.00 18.98 9.89
CA LYS A 15 16.90 18.91 11.04
C LYS A 15 17.19 17.49 11.55
N ARG A 16 17.37 16.55 10.63
CA ARG A 16 17.69 15.16 11.00
C ARG A 16 19.05 14.99 11.66
N ASP A 17 19.95 15.95 11.50
CA ASP A 17 21.24 15.99 12.18
C ASP A 17 21.13 16.21 13.69
N THR A 18 19.99 16.65 14.19
CA THR A 18 19.69 16.82 15.61
C THR A 18 19.07 15.58 16.27
N LEU A 19 18.78 14.53 15.50
CA LEU A 19 18.12 13.32 15.99
C LEU A 19 19.09 12.33 16.63
N GLU A 20 18.53 11.30 17.27
CA GLU A 20 19.28 10.23 17.91
C GLU A 20 20.24 9.49 16.95
N PRO A 21 21.32 8.86 17.47
CA PRO A 21 22.20 8.02 16.68
C PRO A 21 21.43 6.95 15.87
N GLY A 22 21.78 6.82 14.59
CA GLY A 22 21.08 5.91 13.65
C GLY A 22 20.07 6.63 12.77
N TRP A 23 19.44 7.69 13.26
CA TRP A 23 18.57 8.59 12.47
C TRP A 23 19.27 9.91 12.10
N ASN A 24 20.38 10.21 12.76
CA ASN A 24 21.20 11.39 12.50
C ASN A 24 21.77 11.35 11.07
N ARG A 25 21.43 12.37 10.27
CA ARG A 25 21.91 12.56 8.91
C ARG A 25 22.09 14.05 8.64
N SER A 26 23.30 14.46 8.29
CA SER A 26 23.57 15.84 7.87
C SER A 26 22.76 16.18 6.62
N PHE A 27 22.07 17.30 6.64
CA PHE A 27 21.36 17.77 5.45
C PHE A 27 22.33 18.06 4.31
N LYS A 28 23.40 18.81 4.58
CA LYS A 28 24.37 19.21 3.59
C LYS A 28 25.23 18.03 3.11
N ASP A 29 25.89 17.33 4.07
CA ASP A 29 26.94 16.38 3.72
C ASP A 29 26.36 15.00 3.29
N HIS A 30 25.09 14.73 3.57
CA HIS A 30 24.45 13.49 3.17
C HIS A 30 23.34 13.74 2.13
N TYR A 31 22.30 14.49 2.50
CA TYR A 31 21.13 14.61 1.62
C TYR A 31 21.43 15.43 0.37
N VAL A 32 22.07 16.60 0.49
CA VAL A 32 22.39 17.45 -0.67
C VAL A 32 23.41 16.76 -1.58
N GLU A 33 24.44 16.11 -1.01
CA GLU A 33 25.42 15.38 -1.84
C GLU A 33 24.79 14.21 -2.61
N LYS A 34 23.90 13.44 -1.97
CA LYS A 34 23.16 12.38 -2.66
C LYS A 34 22.15 12.91 -3.68
N PHE A 35 21.55 14.05 -3.40
CA PHE A 35 20.67 14.72 -4.32
C PHE A 35 21.39 15.17 -5.60
N LYS A 36 22.64 15.61 -5.51
CA LYS A 36 23.46 15.95 -6.69
C LYS A 36 23.62 14.77 -7.66
N ASP A 37 23.70 13.55 -7.14
CA ASP A 37 23.72 12.35 -7.99
C ASP A 37 22.45 12.25 -8.86
N LEU A 38 21.27 12.53 -8.27
CA LEU A 38 19.99 12.56 -8.98
C LEU A 38 19.91 13.73 -9.96
N LEU A 39 20.43 14.90 -9.59
CA LEU A 39 20.44 16.07 -10.46
C LEU A 39 21.23 15.84 -11.76
N ASN A 40 22.19 14.94 -11.78
CA ASN A 40 22.95 14.58 -12.97
C ASN A 40 22.22 13.60 -13.92
N VAL A 41 21.05 13.12 -13.57
CA VAL A 41 20.25 12.24 -14.44
C VAL A 41 19.69 13.02 -15.64
N PRO A 42 19.91 12.57 -16.90
CA PRO A 42 19.48 13.28 -18.10
C PRO A 42 17.99 13.02 -18.42
N CYS A 43 17.08 13.50 -17.59
CA CYS A 43 15.64 13.41 -17.77
C CYS A 43 14.95 14.72 -17.42
N ASN A 44 13.67 14.84 -17.70
CA ASN A 44 12.85 15.90 -17.11
C ASN A 44 12.71 15.65 -15.60
N LEU A 45 12.84 16.73 -14.82
CA LEU A 45 12.76 16.64 -13.36
C LEU A 45 11.88 17.78 -12.80
N ILE A 46 10.87 17.42 -12.01
CA ILE A 46 10.11 18.38 -11.20
C ILE A 46 10.62 18.26 -9.77
N ILE A 47 11.04 19.38 -9.20
CA ILE A 47 11.67 19.44 -7.88
C ILE A 47 10.87 20.36 -6.98
N PHE A 48 10.49 19.85 -5.82
CA PHE A 48 9.92 20.65 -4.74
C PHE A 48 10.99 20.93 -3.67
N GLY A 49 10.98 22.14 -3.13
CA GLY A 49 11.92 22.52 -2.07
C GLY A 49 11.80 23.97 -1.69
N GLU A 50 12.58 24.38 -0.71
CA GLU A 50 12.71 25.77 -0.31
C GLU A 50 13.50 26.59 -1.34
N GLU A 51 13.32 27.90 -1.35
CA GLU A 51 13.92 28.81 -2.36
C GLU A 51 15.46 28.65 -2.43
N GLU A 52 16.08 28.43 -1.29
CA GLU A 52 17.54 28.29 -1.16
C GLU A 52 18.09 27.06 -1.91
N LEU A 53 17.26 26.04 -2.12
CA LEU A 53 17.68 24.85 -2.86
C LEU A 53 17.83 25.10 -4.37
N LYS A 54 17.22 26.15 -4.90
CA LYS A 54 17.31 26.51 -6.32
C LYS A 54 18.73 26.70 -6.80
N GLU A 55 19.58 27.34 -6.01
CA GLU A 55 20.96 27.58 -6.37
C GLU A 55 21.68 26.26 -6.65
N VAL A 56 21.57 25.30 -5.72
CA VAL A 56 22.15 23.95 -5.88
C VAL A 56 21.62 23.22 -7.13
N VAL A 57 20.32 23.37 -7.42
CA VAL A 57 19.71 22.71 -8.57
C VAL A 57 20.21 23.29 -9.88
N PHE A 58 20.19 24.62 -10.02
CA PHE A 58 20.51 25.28 -11.29
C PHE A 58 22.02 25.51 -11.52
N GLU A 59 22.87 25.20 -10.53
CA GLU A 59 24.30 24.98 -10.77
C GLU A 59 24.58 23.73 -11.61
N ILE A 60 23.68 22.73 -11.57
CA ILE A 60 23.87 21.42 -12.23
C ILE A 60 22.94 21.25 -13.43
N ARG A 61 21.72 21.78 -13.35
CA ARG A 61 20.65 21.55 -14.32
C ARG A 61 20.23 22.80 -15.08
N SER A 62 19.74 22.62 -16.30
CA SER A 62 19.13 23.72 -17.07
C SER A 62 17.62 23.82 -16.79
N GLU A 63 17.07 25.04 -16.99
CA GLU A 63 15.63 25.26 -16.90
C GLU A 63 14.82 24.53 -17.98
N GLU A 64 15.43 24.10 -19.07
CA GLU A 64 14.75 23.37 -20.14
C GLU A 64 14.22 22.02 -19.68
N ASN A 65 14.98 21.34 -18.84
CA ASN A 65 14.66 19.99 -18.34
C ASN A 65 14.37 19.94 -16.85
N THR A 66 14.21 21.10 -16.20
CA THR A 66 13.98 21.20 -14.75
C THR A 66 12.89 22.20 -14.46
N GLN A 67 11.91 21.76 -13.69
CA GLN A 67 10.89 22.63 -13.11
C GLN A 67 11.07 22.63 -11.59
N PHE A 68 11.38 23.80 -11.04
CA PHE A 68 11.47 23.96 -9.60
C PHE A 68 10.20 24.63 -9.07
N ILE A 69 9.55 24.00 -8.10
CA ILE A 69 8.34 24.49 -7.46
C ILE A 69 8.66 24.76 -5.99
N VAL A 70 8.61 26.03 -5.62
CA VAL A 70 8.88 26.42 -4.22
C VAL A 70 7.77 25.91 -3.31
N ARG A 71 8.17 25.16 -2.31
CA ARG A 71 7.33 24.72 -1.21
C ARG A 71 8.16 24.81 0.07
N ASN A 72 7.77 25.66 0.99
CA ASN A 72 8.38 25.72 2.32
C ASN A 72 7.81 24.62 3.24
N GLN A 73 8.43 24.43 4.41
CA GLN A 73 8.00 23.39 5.34
C GLN A 73 6.58 23.63 5.90
N ASP A 74 6.08 24.87 5.90
CA ASP A 74 4.72 25.15 6.36
C ASP A 74 3.66 24.52 5.45
N TRP A 75 3.99 24.21 4.20
CA TRP A 75 3.09 23.46 3.31
C TRP A 75 2.72 22.08 3.86
N PHE A 76 3.57 21.45 4.65
CA PHE A 76 3.30 20.16 5.29
C PHE A 76 2.39 20.27 6.52
N LYS A 77 2.12 21.49 7.00
CA LYS A 77 1.14 21.75 8.07
C LYS A 77 -0.27 21.87 7.50
N ASN A 78 -0.66 20.87 6.70
CA ASN A 78 -1.99 20.76 6.11
C ASN A 78 -3.01 20.25 7.15
N GLU A 79 -4.24 19.95 6.71
CA GLU A 79 -5.33 19.51 7.59
C GLU A 79 -5.05 18.21 8.37
N PHE A 80 -4.09 17.42 7.95
CA PHE A 80 -3.69 16.18 8.64
C PHE A 80 -2.64 16.40 9.72
N TYR A 81 -1.95 17.55 9.71
CA TYR A 81 -0.80 17.80 10.56
C TYR A 81 -1.08 17.60 12.05
N GLU A 82 -2.11 18.24 12.57
CA GLU A 82 -2.46 18.16 13.99
C GLU A 82 -2.84 16.73 14.41
N LYS A 83 -3.52 15.99 13.55
CA LYS A 83 -3.85 14.58 13.77
C LYS A 83 -2.59 13.71 13.81
N ILE A 84 -1.69 13.88 12.86
CA ILE A 84 -0.40 13.17 12.81
C ILE A 84 0.37 13.42 14.10
N GLN A 85 0.46 14.68 14.55
CA GLN A 85 1.15 15.04 15.78
C GLN A 85 0.48 14.45 17.03
N SER A 86 -0.84 14.35 17.06
CA SER A 86 -1.57 13.80 18.19
C SER A 86 -1.40 12.29 18.38
N ILE A 87 -1.20 11.55 17.29
CA ILE A 87 -1.02 10.09 17.32
C ILE A 87 0.46 9.74 17.55
N ARG A 88 1.37 10.48 16.91
CA ARG A 88 2.82 10.30 17.06
C ARG A 88 3.50 11.58 17.49
N THR A 89 3.59 11.77 18.79
CA THR A 89 4.50 12.73 19.39
C THR A 89 5.91 12.19 19.30
N SER A 90 6.68 12.58 18.30
CA SER A 90 8.10 12.24 18.23
C SER A 90 8.94 13.49 18.02
N GLU A 91 10.23 13.43 18.40
CA GLU A 91 11.23 14.45 18.08
C GLU A 91 11.34 14.71 16.57
N GLN A 92 10.82 13.78 15.74
CA GLN A 92 10.78 13.87 14.28
C GLN A 92 9.49 14.54 13.78
N TRP A 93 9.06 15.58 14.40
CA TRP A 93 7.77 16.26 14.16
C TRP A 93 7.46 16.58 12.70
N MET A 94 8.48 16.78 11.83
CA MET A 94 8.28 17.01 10.39
C MET A 94 8.46 15.76 9.53
N TYR A 95 9.00 14.66 10.05
CA TYR A 95 9.27 13.47 9.24
C TYR A 95 7.98 12.84 8.70
N ASN A 96 7.03 12.51 9.58
CA ASN A 96 5.78 11.89 9.16
C ASN A 96 4.94 12.81 8.25
N PRO A 97 4.71 14.09 8.55
CA PRO A 97 4.02 15.00 7.64
C PRO A 97 4.66 15.05 6.25
N LEU A 98 5.99 15.08 6.17
CA LEU A 98 6.71 15.10 4.90
C LEU A 98 6.51 13.81 4.11
N VAL A 99 6.83 12.64 4.70
CA VAL A 99 6.76 11.36 3.96
C VAL A 99 5.33 11.02 3.55
N MET A 100 4.35 11.31 4.40
CA MET A 100 2.93 11.12 4.08
C MET A 100 2.42 12.09 3.01
N SER A 101 3.11 13.19 2.75
CA SER A 101 2.74 14.15 1.71
C SER A 101 3.30 13.85 0.32
N LYS A 102 4.16 12.85 0.16
CA LYS A 102 4.78 12.50 -1.15
C LYS A 102 3.75 12.27 -2.26
N MET A 103 2.63 11.60 -1.95
CA MET A 103 1.55 11.38 -2.92
C MET A 103 0.90 12.69 -3.35
N PHE A 104 0.69 13.61 -2.42
CA PHE A 104 0.13 14.93 -2.73
C PHE A 104 1.08 15.76 -3.59
N LEU A 105 2.39 15.69 -3.33
CA LEU A 105 3.40 16.34 -4.15
C LEU A 105 3.45 15.76 -5.57
N LEU A 106 3.31 14.44 -5.71
CA LEU A 106 3.23 13.81 -7.03
C LEU A 106 1.98 14.27 -7.80
N ASN A 107 0.84 14.42 -7.11
CA ASN A 107 -0.37 14.96 -7.72
C ASN A 107 -0.24 16.45 -8.06
N ASP A 108 0.41 17.25 -7.21
CA ASP A 108 0.74 18.65 -7.52
C ASP A 108 1.63 18.73 -8.79
N ALA A 109 2.65 17.85 -8.87
CA ALA A 109 3.49 17.76 -10.06
C ALA A 109 2.65 17.48 -11.31
N ARG A 110 1.67 16.57 -11.25
CA ARG A 110 0.74 16.29 -12.35
C ARG A 110 -0.03 17.52 -12.80
N ILE A 111 -0.46 18.37 -11.85
CA ILE A 111 -1.24 19.58 -12.14
C ILE A 111 -0.35 20.68 -12.77
N PHE A 112 0.88 20.82 -12.29
CA PHE A 112 1.78 21.91 -12.67
C PHE A 112 2.83 21.53 -13.72
N ASP A 113 2.82 20.31 -14.24
CA ASP A 113 3.83 19.77 -15.15
C ASP A 113 3.94 20.59 -16.45
N LYS A 114 5.03 21.34 -16.58
CA LYS A 114 5.33 22.10 -17.79
C LYS A 114 5.78 21.25 -18.98
N PHE A 115 6.17 19.97 -18.72
CA PHE A 115 6.70 19.08 -19.74
C PHE A 115 5.61 18.32 -20.48
N GLN A 116 4.37 18.34 -19.96
CA GLN A 116 3.24 17.59 -20.49
C GLN A 116 3.57 16.10 -20.60
N SER A 117 4.09 15.55 -19.51
CA SER A 117 4.53 14.16 -19.41
C SER A 117 3.34 13.20 -19.52
N GLU A 118 3.59 12.01 -20.05
CA GLU A 118 2.60 10.93 -20.06
C GLU A 118 2.70 10.08 -18.77
N HIS A 119 3.91 10.04 -18.15
CA HIS A 119 4.16 9.33 -16.88
C HIS A 119 4.93 10.23 -15.91
N LEU A 120 4.55 10.15 -14.62
CA LEU A 120 5.29 10.78 -13.52
C LEU A 120 5.65 9.74 -12.47
N TYR A 121 6.89 9.81 -11.99
CA TYR A 121 7.36 8.93 -10.91
C TYR A 121 8.02 9.75 -9.81
N TRP A 122 7.55 9.55 -8.59
CA TRP A 122 8.27 10.02 -7.40
C TRP A 122 9.58 9.26 -7.26
N ILE A 123 10.64 9.97 -6.92
CA ILE A 123 11.94 9.43 -6.55
C ILE A 123 12.48 10.20 -5.34
N ASP A 124 12.85 9.50 -4.28
CA ASP A 124 13.44 10.16 -3.11
C ASP A 124 14.77 10.82 -3.49
N ALA A 125 14.98 12.05 -3.03
CA ALA A 125 16.15 12.86 -3.37
C ALA A 125 17.50 12.18 -3.05
N ALA A 126 17.54 11.35 -2.00
CA ALA A 126 18.73 10.60 -1.59
C ALA A 126 18.67 9.11 -1.98
N LEU A 127 17.83 8.71 -2.96
CA LEU A 127 17.73 7.31 -3.39
C LEU A 127 19.06 6.77 -3.92
N SER A 128 19.97 7.64 -4.40
CA SER A 128 21.33 7.28 -4.84
C SER A 128 22.17 6.62 -3.74
N THR A 129 21.74 6.69 -2.49
CA THR A 129 22.40 5.95 -1.39
C THR A 129 22.33 4.43 -1.58
N THR A 130 21.25 3.93 -2.20
CA THR A 130 21.02 2.49 -2.37
C THR A 130 20.76 2.08 -3.82
N VAL A 131 20.52 3.04 -4.72
CA VAL A 131 20.22 2.80 -6.14
C VAL A 131 21.22 3.55 -7.01
N SER A 132 21.90 2.87 -7.91
CA SER A 132 22.80 3.52 -8.86
C SER A 132 22.01 4.40 -9.83
N MET A 133 22.41 5.66 -9.99
CA MET A 133 21.82 6.54 -11.00
C MET A 133 22.19 6.12 -12.45
N GLY A 134 23.11 5.17 -12.60
CA GLY A 134 23.44 4.54 -13.87
C GLY A 134 22.23 3.90 -14.59
N TYR A 135 21.26 3.41 -13.82
CA TYR A 135 20.00 2.89 -14.40
C TYR A 135 19.27 3.92 -15.25
N PHE A 136 19.29 5.17 -14.83
CA PHE A 136 18.61 6.29 -15.52
C PHE A 136 19.45 6.93 -16.62
N THR A 137 20.76 6.68 -16.64
CA THR A 137 21.68 7.31 -17.61
C THR A 137 22.04 6.38 -18.76
N SER A 138 22.36 5.11 -18.48
CA SER A 138 22.88 4.16 -19.45
C SER A 138 21.94 3.00 -19.80
N ASP A 139 21.01 2.65 -18.92
CA ASP A 139 20.21 1.44 -19.04
C ASP A 139 18.78 1.67 -19.58
N ASN A 140 18.45 2.90 -19.98
CA ASN A 140 17.16 3.31 -20.56
C ASN A 140 15.94 2.89 -19.74
N VAL A 141 16.04 2.89 -18.41
CA VAL A 141 14.94 2.44 -17.54
C VAL A 141 13.69 3.31 -17.67
N LEU A 142 13.82 4.62 -18.02
CA LEU A 142 12.66 5.49 -18.20
C LEU A 142 11.83 5.07 -19.42
N ASP A 143 12.47 4.66 -20.52
CA ASP A 143 11.75 4.15 -21.69
C ASP A 143 11.03 2.84 -21.36
N LYS A 144 11.68 1.97 -20.61
CA LYS A 144 11.09 0.70 -20.17
C LYS A 144 9.94 0.89 -19.18
N LEU A 145 10.03 1.89 -18.29
CA LEU A 145 8.91 2.27 -17.41
C LEU A 145 7.72 2.74 -18.23
N TYR A 146 7.95 3.60 -19.21
CA TYR A 146 6.90 4.07 -20.10
C TYR A 146 6.20 2.94 -20.86
N GLU A 147 6.96 1.99 -21.38
CA GLU A 147 6.43 0.88 -22.18
C GLU A 147 5.68 -0.17 -21.34
N LYS A 148 6.16 -0.43 -20.11
CA LYS A 148 5.71 -1.58 -19.32
C LYS A 148 4.68 -1.24 -18.24
N VAL A 149 4.61 0.02 -17.80
CA VAL A 149 3.75 0.44 -16.68
C VAL A 149 2.50 1.13 -17.22
N ASN A 150 1.34 0.52 -17.03
CA ASN A 150 0.04 1.01 -17.51
C ASN A 150 -0.97 1.29 -16.39
N LYS A 151 -0.58 1.11 -15.13
CA LYS A 151 -1.32 1.44 -13.92
C LYS A 151 -0.39 2.17 -12.96
N PHE A 152 -0.92 2.69 -11.86
CA PHE A 152 -0.08 3.28 -10.82
C PHE A 152 0.76 2.21 -10.14
N LEU A 153 2.09 2.36 -10.24
CA LEU A 153 3.07 1.39 -9.79
C LEU A 153 3.51 1.63 -8.35
N PHE A 154 3.54 0.57 -7.56
CA PHE A 154 4.30 0.48 -6.31
C PHE A 154 5.38 -0.60 -6.41
N ILE A 155 6.55 -0.34 -5.83
CA ILE A 155 7.57 -1.36 -5.60
C ILE A 155 7.29 -1.96 -4.23
N CYS A 156 7.18 -3.28 -4.13
CA CYS A 156 6.83 -3.95 -2.90
C CYS A 156 7.87 -5.02 -2.54
N PHE A 157 8.06 -5.25 -1.25
CA PHE A 157 8.79 -6.41 -0.76
C PHE A 157 7.86 -7.36 -0.01
N PRO A 158 8.16 -8.67 0.01
CA PRO A 158 7.43 -9.64 0.81
C PRO A 158 7.48 -9.25 2.30
N TYR A 159 6.40 -9.45 2.99
CA TYR A 159 6.29 -9.11 4.40
C TYR A 159 5.62 -10.24 5.18
N GLU A 160 6.35 -10.78 6.15
CA GLU A 160 5.76 -11.67 7.14
C GLU A 160 5.38 -10.83 8.36
N ALA A 161 4.10 -10.82 8.64
CA ALA A 161 3.56 -10.03 9.71
C ALA A 161 4.05 -10.50 11.08
N ASN A 162 4.62 -9.57 11.83
CA ASN A 162 4.87 -9.80 13.24
C ASN A 162 4.05 -8.84 14.11
N THR A 163 4.45 -7.58 14.25
CA THR A 163 3.80 -6.63 15.16
C THR A 163 3.28 -5.37 14.48
N GLU A 164 3.98 -4.87 13.47
CA GLU A 164 3.67 -3.59 12.83
C GLU A 164 4.20 -3.51 11.40
N ILE A 165 3.64 -2.60 10.60
CA ILE A 165 4.12 -2.21 9.27
C ILE A 165 4.44 -0.71 9.30
N HIS A 166 5.73 -0.36 9.42
CA HIS A 166 6.20 1.03 9.45
C HIS A 166 5.40 1.91 10.42
N GLY A 167 5.20 1.37 11.65
CA GLY A 167 4.51 2.03 12.73
C GLY A 167 2.99 1.86 12.76
N PHE A 168 2.40 1.24 11.76
CA PHE A 168 0.99 0.85 11.77
C PHE A 168 0.88 -0.55 12.36
N ALA A 169 0.14 -0.75 13.45
CA ALA A 169 0.00 -2.06 14.05
C ALA A 169 -0.67 -3.04 13.08
N TYR A 170 -0.15 -4.27 13.02
CA TYR A 170 -0.58 -5.24 12.03
C TYR A 170 -2.06 -5.62 12.11
N PRO A 171 -2.64 -5.86 13.30
CA PRO A 171 -4.08 -6.13 13.39
C PRO A 171 -4.93 -4.95 12.89
N GLU A 172 -4.45 -3.72 13.09
CA GLU A 172 -5.17 -2.51 12.72
C GLU A 172 -5.13 -2.26 11.20
N ILE A 173 -3.97 -2.48 10.55
CA ILE A 173 -3.86 -2.31 9.10
C ILE A 173 -4.77 -3.30 8.35
N ASN A 174 -4.96 -4.51 8.89
CA ASN A 174 -5.82 -5.54 8.30
C ASN A 174 -7.33 -5.21 8.37
N ILE A 175 -7.73 -4.20 9.16
CA ILE A 175 -9.11 -3.68 9.15
C ILE A 175 -9.42 -3.02 7.80
N TYR A 176 -8.39 -2.44 7.17
CA TYR A 176 -8.52 -1.69 5.92
C TYR A 176 -8.20 -2.50 4.66
N THR A 177 -7.87 -3.78 4.79
CA THR A 177 -7.52 -4.65 3.66
C THR A 177 -8.46 -5.84 3.54
N THR A 178 -8.67 -6.34 2.33
CA THR A 178 -9.51 -7.52 2.08
C THR A 178 -8.88 -8.83 2.55
N ASP A 179 -7.54 -8.84 2.59
CA ASP A 179 -6.72 -9.98 2.99
C ASP A 179 -5.63 -9.51 3.96
N ASN A 180 -5.01 -10.44 4.68
CA ASN A 180 -3.85 -10.13 5.50
C ASN A 180 -2.72 -9.58 4.65
N VAL A 181 -2.14 -8.46 5.07
CA VAL A 181 -1.04 -7.83 4.35
C VAL A 181 0.19 -8.75 4.37
N ASN A 182 0.66 -9.11 3.18
CA ASN A 182 1.85 -9.96 2.98
C ASN A 182 2.90 -9.31 2.07
N LYS A 183 2.69 -8.05 1.69
CA LYS A 183 3.64 -7.23 0.94
C LYS A 183 3.47 -5.78 1.32
N VAL A 184 4.57 -5.05 1.36
CA VAL A 184 4.60 -3.64 1.76
C VAL A 184 5.19 -2.80 0.65
N GLY A 185 4.51 -1.69 0.33
CA GLY A 185 4.96 -0.72 -0.66
C GLY A 185 6.16 0.10 -0.17
N ARG A 186 7.08 0.45 -1.08
CA ARG A 186 8.23 1.30 -0.79
C ARG A 186 7.96 2.74 -1.20
N GLY A 187 8.24 3.67 -0.29
CA GLY A 187 8.05 5.11 -0.50
C GLY A 187 9.15 5.82 -1.29
N GLY A 188 10.24 5.11 -1.63
CA GLY A 188 11.39 5.72 -2.31
C GLY A 188 11.23 5.86 -3.83
N PHE A 189 10.35 5.07 -4.46
CA PHE A 189 10.02 5.17 -5.89
C PHE A 189 8.64 4.59 -6.16
N PHE A 190 7.76 5.40 -6.75
CA PHE A 190 6.38 5.02 -7.12
C PHE A 190 5.81 6.00 -8.14
N GLY A 191 4.73 5.65 -8.84
CA GLY A 191 4.06 6.52 -9.81
C GLY A 191 3.57 5.75 -11.02
N GLY A 192 3.31 6.44 -12.13
CA GLY A 192 2.80 5.80 -13.35
C GLY A 192 2.17 6.77 -14.35
N PRO A 193 1.21 6.31 -15.17
CA PRO A 193 0.49 7.15 -16.11
C PRO A 193 -0.18 8.33 -15.41
N VAL A 194 -0.08 9.51 -16.01
CA VAL A 194 -0.58 10.79 -15.45
C VAL A 194 -2.09 10.74 -15.17
N ASP A 195 -2.83 10.04 -16.00
CA ASP A 195 -4.29 9.89 -15.86
C ASP A 195 -4.70 9.07 -14.63
N THR A 196 -3.83 8.21 -14.12
CA THR A 196 -4.11 7.39 -12.91
C THR A 196 -3.80 8.12 -11.60
N ILE A 197 -2.89 9.10 -11.62
CA ILE A 197 -2.37 9.76 -10.41
C ILE A 197 -3.47 10.46 -9.62
N GLY A 198 -4.38 11.15 -10.31
CA GLY A 198 -5.47 11.88 -9.65
C GLY A 198 -6.39 10.97 -8.83
N ASP A 199 -6.80 9.86 -9.41
CA ASP A 199 -7.68 8.89 -8.76
C ASP A 199 -6.99 8.20 -7.57
N VAL A 200 -5.72 7.79 -7.76
CA VAL A 200 -4.95 7.18 -6.67
C VAL A 200 -4.71 8.17 -5.53
N ASN A 201 -4.41 9.44 -5.85
CA ASN A 201 -4.26 10.49 -4.85
C ASN A 201 -5.56 10.73 -4.06
N ALA A 202 -6.72 10.73 -4.71
CA ALA A 202 -8.02 10.86 -4.04
C ALA A 202 -8.25 9.69 -3.06
N LYS A 203 -7.96 8.46 -3.48
CA LYS A 203 -8.04 7.28 -2.60
C LYS A 203 -7.05 7.31 -1.45
N TYR A 204 -5.84 7.80 -1.70
CA TYR A 204 -4.83 8.01 -0.66
C TYR A 204 -5.29 9.03 0.39
N TYR A 205 -5.86 10.14 -0.06
CA TYR A 205 -6.44 11.17 0.82
C TYR A 205 -7.56 10.60 1.71
N ASP A 206 -8.50 9.87 1.10
CA ASP A 206 -9.61 9.24 1.82
C ASP A 206 -9.11 8.25 2.89
N LEU A 207 -8.12 7.41 2.52
CA LEU A 207 -7.50 6.46 3.45
C LEU A 207 -6.79 7.16 4.59
N MET A 208 -5.98 8.18 4.29
CA MET A 208 -5.27 8.95 5.29
C MET A 208 -6.24 9.63 6.27
N SER A 209 -7.31 10.21 5.74
CA SER A 209 -8.37 10.81 6.56
C SER A 209 -9.04 9.76 7.47
N THR A 210 -9.39 8.60 6.91
CA THR A 210 -10.06 7.52 7.64
C THR A 210 -9.17 6.97 8.75
N THR A 211 -7.95 6.54 8.43
CA THR A 211 -7.04 5.93 9.39
C THR A 211 -6.67 6.88 10.53
N LEU A 212 -6.40 8.16 10.22
CA LEU A 212 -6.11 9.16 11.23
C LEU A 212 -7.32 9.50 12.12
N ASN A 213 -8.54 9.48 11.57
CA ASN A 213 -9.76 9.67 12.37
C ASN A 213 -10.03 8.48 13.29
N ASP A 214 -9.68 7.28 12.88
CA ASP A 214 -9.75 6.07 13.71
C ASP A 214 -8.63 6.00 14.77
N GLY A 215 -7.68 6.93 14.72
CA GLY A 215 -6.54 6.98 15.65
C GLY A 215 -5.36 6.11 15.24
N PHE A 216 -5.32 5.62 14.00
CA PHE A 216 -4.27 4.76 13.49
C PHE A 216 -3.37 5.48 12.49
N MET A 217 -2.09 5.21 12.58
CA MET A 217 -1.09 5.82 11.71
C MET A 217 0.16 4.96 11.53
N GLY A 218 0.66 4.95 10.30
CA GLY A 218 2.02 4.51 9.96
C GLY A 218 2.74 5.59 9.16
N THR A 219 3.59 5.17 8.22
CA THR A 219 4.15 6.04 7.19
C THR A 219 3.34 5.94 5.90
N GLU A 220 3.78 6.63 4.84
CA GLU A 220 3.22 6.49 3.51
C GLU A 220 3.24 5.04 3.01
N GLU A 221 4.27 4.26 3.38
CA GLU A 221 4.43 2.86 2.95
C GLU A 221 3.30 1.96 3.49
N SER A 222 2.80 2.24 4.69
CA SER A 222 1.64 1.55 5.24
C SER A 222 0.37 1.85 4.44
N LEU A 223 0.13 3.11 4.11
CA LEU A 223 -1.03 3.52 3.30
C LEU A 223 -0.94 2.99 1.87
N PHE A 224 0.26 2.95 1.26
CA PHE A 224 0.47 2.34 -0.05
C PHE A 224 0.12 0.85 -0.03
N SER A 225 0.42 0.17 1.08
CA SER A 225 0.06 -1.22 1.25
C SER A 225 -1.47 -1.39 1.27
N ILE A 226 -2.20 -0.55 2.00
CA ILE A 226 -3.67 -0.58 2.01
C ILE A 226 -4.23 -0.30 0.59
N LEU A 227 -3.71 0.70 -0.10
CA LEU A 227 -4.14 1.04 -1.48
C LEU A 227 -4.04 -0.15 -2.42
N LEU A 228 -2.94 -0.92 -2.35
CA LEU A 228 -2.73 -2.10 -3.19
C LEU A 228 -3.79 -3.17 -2.99
N TYR A 229 -4.28 -3.36 -1.77
CA TYR A 229 -5.31 -4.35 -1.45
C TYR A 229 -6.72 -3.85 -1.78
N GLN A 230 -7.00 -2.57 -1.58
CA GLN A 230 -8.33 -2.02 -1.82
C GLN A 230 -8.58 -1.69 -3.31
N PHE A 231 -7.56 -1.25 -4.05
CA PHE A 231 -7.72 -0.71 -5.39
C PHE A 231 -6.82 -1.40 -6.44
N PRO A 232 -6.91 -2.73 -6.60
CA PRO A 232 -6.06 -3.48 -7.55
C PRO A 232 -6.33 -3.10 -9.02
N ASP A 233 -7.49 -2.51 -9.32
CA ASP A 233 -7.81 -2.07 -10.68
C ASP A 233 -7.07 -0.78 -11.05
N LEU A 234 -6.75 0.08 -10.09
CA LEU A 234 -6.00 1.33 -10.29
C LEU A 234 -4.50 1.15 -10.15
N THR A 235 -4.07 0.17 -9.37
CA THR A 235 -2.68 -0.02 -8.97
C THR A 235 -2.08 -1.29 -9.54
N CYS A 236 -0.76 -1.32 -9.64
CA CYS A 236 0.02 -2.51 -9.89
C CYS A 236 1.26 -2.52 -8.98
N TYR A 237 1.89 -3.66 -8.82
CA TYR A 237 3.11 -3.74 -8.02
C TYR A 237 4.16 -4.65 -8.66
N SER A 238 5.42 -4.33 -8.37
CA SER A 238 6.56 -5.19 -8.66
C SER A 238 7.15 -5.68 -7.33
N LEU A 239 7.20 -6.98 -7.16
CA LEU A 239 7.76 -7.58 -5.94
C LEU A 239 9.29 -7.67 -6.06
N ILE A 240 9.99 -7.16 -5.06
CA ILE A 240 11.45 -7.24 -4.93
C ILE A 240 11.83 -8.24 -3.83
N GLU A 241 13.13 -8.33 -3.52
CA GLU A 241 13.66 -9.21 -2.47
C GLU A 241 13.20 -8.78 -1.06
N GLU A 242 13.26 -9.70 -0.10
CA GLU A 242 12.82 -9.52 1.29
C GLU A 242 13.53 -8.36 2.03
N ASN A 243 14.76 -8.02 1.63
CA ASN A 243 15.50 -6.90 2.22
C ASN A 243 14.93 -5.52 1.85
N GLY A 244 13.95 -5.46 0.94
CA GLY A 244 13.26 -4.23 0.52
C GLY A 244 14.11 -3.23 -0.25
N LEU A 245 15.25 -3.64 -0.80
CA LEU A 245 16.14 -2.75 -1.55
C LEU A 245 15.62 -2.51 -2.98
N ILE A 246 15.24 -1.27 -3.25
CA ILE A 246 14.59 -0.84 -4.51
C ILE A 246 15.45 -1.12 -5.75
N TYR A 247 16.78 -1.21 -5.63
CA TYR A 247 17.64 -1.47 -6.79
C TYR A 247 17.30 -2.77 -7.53
N TYR A 248 16.74 -3.78 -6.87
CA TYR A 248 16.29 -5.02 -7.52
C TYR A 248 15.21 -4.77 -8.58
N PHE A 249 14.35 -3.79 -8.36
CA PHE A 249 13.37 -3.40 -9.35
C PHE A 249 14.03 -2.85 -10.63
N PHE A 250 15.06 -2.00 -10.47
CA PHE A 250 15.80 -1.44 -11.60
C PHE A 250 16.66 -2.50 -12.30
N GLU A 251 17.19 -3.48 -11.58
CA GLU A 251 17.85 -4.64 -12.21
C GLU A 251 16.88 -5.44 -13.09
N LYS A 252 15.66 -5.73 -12.59
CA LYS A 252 14.61 -6.37 -13.40
C LYS A 252 14.28 -5.57 -14.65
N LEU A 253 14.15 -4.26 -14.55
CA LEU A 253 13.94 -3.37 -15.70
C LEU A 253 15.10 -3.44 -16.68
N LYS A 254 16.33 -3.31 -16.20
CA LYS A 254 17.55 -3.38 -16.99
C LYS A 254 17.63 -4.68 -17.77
N ASN A 255 17.37 -5.80 -17.12
CA ASN A 255 17.45 -7.14 -17.70
C ASN A 255 16.22 -7.53 -18.52
N ASN A 256 15.22 -6.65 -18.67
CA ASN A 256 13.94 -6.94 -19.32
C ASN A 256 13.15 -8.11 -18.70
N GLU A 257 13.36 -8.37 -17.43
CA GLU A 257 12.61 -9.36 -16.68
C GLU A 257 11.12 -8.97 -16.53
N ALA A 258 10.28 -9.92 -16.13
CA ALA A 258 8.89 -9.64 -15.82
C ALA A 258 8.82 -8.76 -14.57
N LEU A 259 8.24 -7.57 -14.71
CA LEU A 259 8.09 -6.62 -13.59
C LEU A 259 6.96 -6.99 -12.65
N PHE A 260 5.84 -7.38 -13.25
CA PHE A 260 4.65 -7.71 -12.51
C PHE A 260 4.62 -9.22 -12.33
N HIS A 261 4.39 -9.65 -11.11
CA HIS A 261 3.86 -10.99 -10.98
C HIS A 261 2.60 -11.00 -11.85
N SER A 262 2.54 -11.95 -12.80
CA SER A 262 1.26 -12.30 -13.34
C SER A 262 0.39 -12.45 -12.10
N GLU A 263 -0.55 -11.53 -11.89
CA GLU A 263 -1.67 -11.88 -11.06
C GLU A 263 -1.96 -13.30 -11.53
N VAL A 264 -1.84 -14.29 -10.63
CA VAL A 264 -2.56 -15.53 -10.85
C VAL A 264 -3.91 -14.96 -11.24
N LYS A 265 -4.22 -14.99 -12.56
CA LYS A 265 -5.50 -14.51 -13.06
C LYS A 265 -6.42 -15.14 -12.07
N ARG A 266 -7.06 -14.35 -11.19
CA ARG A 266 -8.17 -14.87 -10.41
C ARG A 266 -8.99 -15.45 -11.52
N GLY A 267 -8.75 -16.77 -11.73
CA GLY A 267 -9.09 -17.44 -12.97
C GLY A 267 -10.52 -17.09 -13.15
N ASN A 268 -10.87 -16.42 -14.23
CA ASN A 268 -12.18 -15.78 -14.50
C ASN A 268 -13.05 -16.12 -13.35
N LEU A 269 -13.44 -15.21 -12.44
CA LEU A 269 -14.22 -15.58 -11.28
C LEU A 269 -15.20 -16.59 -11.85
N GLU A 270 -14.82 -17.87 -11.82
CA GLU A 270 -15.74 -18.92 -12.27
C GLU A 270 -16.88 -18.59 -11.38
N ILE A 271 -17.94 -18.08 -11.97
CA ILE A 271 -19.15 -17.69 -11.22
C ILE A 271 -19.30 -18.84 -10.28
N ILE A 272 -18.96 -18.60 -8.99
CA ILE A 272 -18.87 -19.70 -8.01
C ILE A 272 -20.19 -20.38 -8.17
N ASP A 273 -20.18 -21.58 -8.75
CA ASP A 273 -21.42 -22.30 -8.91
C ASP A 273 -21.86 -22.72 -7.52
N TYR A 274 -22.61 -21.83 -6.87
CA TYR A 274 -23.07 -22.04 -5.49
C TYR A 274 -23.80 -23.39 -5.33
N ARG A 275 -24.25 -24.00 -6.43
CA ARG A 275 -24.77 -25.36 -6.43
C ARG A 275 -23.69 -26.40 -6.09
N LYS A 276 -22.41 -26.03 -6.17
CA LYS A 276 -21.25 -26.87 -5.82
C LYS A 276 -20.65 -26.49 -4.46
N VAL A 277 -21.18 -25.47 -3.80
CA VAL A 277 -20.70 -25.01 -2.51
C VAL A 277 -21.56 -25.59 -1.40
N ALA A 278 -20.95 -25.99 -0.29
CA ALA A 278 -21.63 -26.36 0.95
C ALA A 278 -21.22 -25.40 2.06
N LEU A 279 -22.20 -24.90 2.81
CA LEU A 279 -21.94 -24.18 4.06
C LEU A 279 -21.76 -25.21 5.18
N TYR A 280 -20.64 -25.18 5.85
CA TYR A 280 -20.28 -26.12 6.90
C TYR A 280 -20.08 -25.37 8.22
N VAL A 281 -20.86 -25.70 9.24
CA VAL A 281 -20.79 -25.10 10.58
C VAL A 281 -20.48 -26.18 11.61
N ILE A 282 -19.54 -25.88 12.49
CA ILE A 282 -19.19 -26.78 13.63
C ILE A 282 -19.68 -26.12 14.92
N THR A 283 -20.39 -26.86 15.76
CA THR A 283 -20.85 -26.37 17.05
C THR A 283 -20.46 -27.32 18.19
N TYR A 284 -20.39 -26.76 19.39
CA TYR A 284 -20.12 -27.52 20.61
C TYR A 284 -20.95 -26.97 21.77
N ASN A 285 -21.93 -27.74 22.27
CA ASN A 285 -22.81 -27.42 23.42
C ASN A 285 -23.46 -25.99 23.37
N SER A 286 -23.64 -25.41 22.18
CA SER A 286 -24.08 -24.01 22.05
C SER A 286 -25.11 -23.82 20.95
N PRO A 287 -26.32 -24.38 21.04
CA PRO A 287 -27.36 -24.21 20.01
C PRO A 287 -27.79 -22.75 19.86
N ASP A 288 -27.76 -21.94 20.90
CA ASP A 288 -28.10 -20.51 20.85
C ASP A 288 -27.09 -19.70 20.02
N GLN A 289 -25.80 -20.05 20.05
CA GLN A 289 -24.80 -19.42 19.21
C GLN A 289 -25.00 -19.80 17.75
N PHE A 290 -25.41 -21.02 17.45
CA PHE A 290 -25.76 -21.44 16.09
C PHE A 290 -26.96 -20.67 15.58
N ASP A 291 -28.04 -20.51 16.34
CA ASP A 291 -29.20 -19.70 15.96
C ASP A 291 -28.80 -18.22 15.76
N THR A 292 -27.94 -17.69 16.62
CA THR A 292 -27.41 -16.32 16.50
C THR A 292 -26.60 -16.14 15.22
N LEU A 293 -25.75 -17.08 14.87
CA LEU A 293 -24.99 -17.08 13.62
C LEU A 293 -25.92 -17.07 12.40
N CYS A 294 -26.92 -17.94 12.38
CA CYS A 294 -27.88 -18.00 11.27
C CYS A 294 -28.71 -16.70 11.14
N LYS A 295 -29.12 -16.11 12.26
CA LYS A 295 -29.80 -14.80 12.28
C LYS A 295 -28.89 -13.68 11.76
N SER A 296 -27.61 -13.73 12.06
CA SER A 296 -26.66 -12.75 11.54
C SER A 296 -26.50 -12.87 10.03
N PHE A 297 -26.44 -14.07 9.47
CA PHE A 297 -26.46 -14.26 8.02
C PHE A 297 -27.76 -13.73 7.38
N GLU A 298 -28.91 -13.99 7.99
CA GLU A 298 -30.19 -13.48 7.49
C GLU A 298 -30.23 -11.96 7.42
N ILE A 299 -29.59 -11.26 8.37
CA ILE A 299 -29.58 -9.81 8.46
C ILE A 299 -28.52 -9.17 7.55
N TYR A 300 -27.31 -9.72 7.55
CA TYR A 300 -26.13 -9.05 6.97
C TYR A 300 -25.66 -9.70 5.67
N ASP A 301 -25.92 -10.98 5.44
CA ASP A 301 -25.49 -11.70 4.24
C ASP A 301 -26.37 -12.94 3.97
N LYS A 302 -27.55 -12.67 3.49
CA LYS A 302 -28.55 -13.70 3.22
C LYS A 302 -28.10 -14.75 2.20
N ASP A 303 -27.21 -14.38 1.30
CA ASP A 303 -26.69 -15.26 0.26
C ASP A 303 -25.91 -16.46 0.87
N TYR A 304 -25.28 -16.30 2.02
CA TYR A 304 -24.66 -17.42 2.74
C TYR A 304 -25.67 -18.49 3.19
N LEU A 305 -26.93 -18.13 3.41
CA LEU A 305 -27.97 -19.10 3.77
C LEU A 305 -28.69 -19.66 2.55
N ASP A 306 -28.92 -18.85 1.52
CA ASP A 306 -29.80 -19.19 0.41
C ASP A 306 -29.08 -19.85 -0.78
N LEU A 307 -27.83 -19.50 -1.04
CA LEU A 307 -27.08 -19.96 -2.21
C LEU A 307 -26.40 -21.34 -2.09
N PRO A 308 -25.87 -21.80 -0.95
CA PRO A 308 -25.23 -23.09 -0.87
C PRO A 308 -26.21 -24.24 -1.13
N LYS A 309 -25.81 -25.18 -1.98
CA LYS A 309 -26.62 -26.38 -2.27
C LYS A 309 -26.85 -27.26 -1.03
N ARG A 310 -25.89 -27.29 -0.14
CA ARG A 310 -25.94 -28.03 1.11
C ARG A 310 -25.50 -27.15 2.29
N LYS A 311 -26.24 -27.24 3.36
CA LYS A 311 -25.89 -26.64 4.65
C LYS A 311 -25.73 -27.75 5.65
N ILE A 312 -24.55 -27.88 6.25
CA ILE A 312 -24.19 -28.99 7.13
C ILE A 312 -23.81 -28.44 8.51
N LEU A 313 -24.48 -28.89 9.54
CA LEU A 313 -24.12 -28.63 10.90
C LEU A 313 -23.45 -29.89 11.51
N LEU A 314 -22.18 -29.77 11.88
CA LEU A 314 -21.54 -30.78 12.72
C LEU A 314 -21.81 -30.44 14.18
N ASN A 315 -22.71 -31.20 14.79
CA ASN A 315 -22.95 -31.17 16.23
C ASN A 315 -21.90 -32.03 16.94
N ASN A 316 -20.84 -31.39 17.42
CA ASN A 316 -19.71 -32.00 18.11
C ASN A 316 -19.90 -31.99 19.65
N SER A 317 -21.14 -31.87 20.13
CA SER A 317 -21.47 -31.72 21.53
C SER A 317 -21.30 -33.04 22.29
N MET A 318 -20.81 -32.98 23.52
CA MET A 318 -20.82 -34.10 24.47
C MET A 318 -22.15 -34.18 25.22
N ASP A 319 -22.75 -33.03 25.51
CA ASP A 319 -24.04 -32.95 26.18
C ASP A 319 -25.18 -33.17 25.18
N ARG A 320 -25.81 -34.33 25.25
CA ARG A 320 -26.91 -34.72 24.37
C ARG A 320 -28.26 -34.11 24.76
N SER A 321 -28.34 -33.43 25.89
CA SER A 321 -29.57 -32.72 26.30
C SER A 321 -29.94 -31.57 25.34
N THR A 322 -28.99 -31.12 24.50
CA THR A 322 -29.18 -30.08 23.51
C THR A 322 -29.59 -30.59 22.11
N ASP A 323 -29.64 -31.90 21.92
CA ASP A 323 -29.87 -32.52 20.61
C ASP A 323 -31.22 -32.11 19.99
N ASP A 324 -32.30 -32.11 20.77
CA ASP A 324 -33.63 -31.73 20.27
C ASP A 324 -33.64 -30.26 19.78
N LYS A 325 -32.93 -29.40 20.49
CA LYS A 325 -32.83 -27.98 20.11
C LYS A 325 -32.01 -27.81 18.83
N TYR A 326 -30.91 -28.54 18.65
CA TYR A 326 -30.16 -28.53 17.40
C TYR A 326 -31.00 -29.03 16.23
N LYS A 327 -31.78 -30.10 16.45
CA LYS A 327 -32.69 -30.63 15.42
C LYS A 327 -33.70 -29.56 14.96
N GLU A 328 -34.39 -28.92 15.93
CA GLU A 328 -35.34 -27.82 15.64
C GLU A 328 -34.69 -26.69 14.86
N LEU A 329 -33.48 -26.25 15.24
CA LEU A 329 -32.74 -25.19 14.57
C LEU A 329 -32.26 -25.60 13.17
N CYS A 330 -31.84 -26.83 12.99
CA CYS A 330 -31.49 -27.37 11.68
C CYS A 330 -32.70 -27.41 10.73
N GLU A 331 -33.86 -27.83 11.21
CA GLU A 331 -35.10 -27.76 10.44
C GLU A 331 -35.48 -26.31 10.07
N LYS A 332 -35.38 -25.38 11.03
CA LYS A 332 -35.65 -23.96 10.83
C LYS A 332 -34.76 -23.33 9.78
N TRP A 333 -33.45 -23.60 9.82
CA TRP A 333 -32.46 -22.93 8.96
C TRP A 333 -32.06 -23.77 7.73
N GLY A 334 -32.62 -24.98 7.59
CA GLY A 334 -32.37 -25.84 6.45
C GLY A 334 -31.00 -26.50 6.45
N PHE A 335 -30.48 -26.85 7.63
CA PHE A 335 -29.21 -27.57 7.80
C PHE A 335 -29.44 -29.06 7.93
N GLU A 336 -28.51 -29.86 7.38
CA GLU A 336 -28.36 -31.27 7.63
C GLU A 336 -27.48 -31.45 8.89
N GLU A 337 -28.02 -32.07 9.96
CA GLU A 337 -27.24 -32.28 11.17
C GLU A 337 -26.43 -33.59 11.07
N ILE A 338 -25.12 -33.47 11.37
CA ILE A 338 -24.23 -34.63 11.59
C ILE A 338 -23.79 -34.62 13.05
N LYS A 339 -24.16 -35.69 13.79
CA LYS A 339 -23.77 -35.83 15.19
C LYS A 339 -22.47 -36.62 15.28
N LYS A 340 -21.52 -36.11 16.03
CA LYS A 340 -20.27 -36.79 16.37
C LYS A 340 -19.98 -36.62 17.85
N ASP A 341 -19.35 -37.62 18.45
CA ASP A 341 -18.75 -37.45 19.77
C ASP A 341 -17.55 -36.47 19.62
N ASN A 342 -17.27 -35.73 20.69
CA ASN A 342 -16.24 -34.70 20.65
C ASN A 342 -14.90 -35.20 20.07
N ILE A 343 -14.67 -34.92 18.82
CA ILE A 343 -13.45 -35.28 18.07
C ILE A 343 -12.43 -34.14 18.01
N GLY A 344 -12.69 -33.06 18.78
CA GLY A 344 -11.90 -31.85 18.77
C GLY A 344 -12.09 -31.03 17.49
N ILE A 345 -11.52 -29.83 17.46
CA ILE A 345 -11.65 -28.90 16.32
C ILE A 345 -11.02 -29.48 15.04
N CYS A 346 -9.92 -30.19 15.15
CA CYS A 346 -9.20 -30.79 14.01
C CYS A 346 -9.86 -32.06 13.47
N GLY A 347 -10.62 -32.81 14.27
CA GLY A 347 -11.28 -34.04 13.84
C GLY A 347 -12.57 -33.81 13.05
N GLY A 348 -13.09 -32.59 13.02
CA GLY A 348 -14.29 -32.19 12.27
C GLY A 348 -14.05 -31.79 10.84
N ARG A 349 -12.80 -31.84 10.37
CA ARG A 349 -12.40 -31.48 9.01
C ARG A 349 -12.48 -32.66 8.05
#